data_7c4095a43479e5fee90261e50450dd72
#
_entry.id   7c4095a43479e5fee90261e50450dd72
#
_cell.length_a   1.000
_cell.length_b   1.000
_cell.length_c   1.000
_cell.angle_alpha   90.00
_cell.angle_beta   90.00
_cell.angle_gamma   90.00
#
_symmetry.space_group_name_H-M   'P 1'
#
loop_
_entity.id
_entity.type
_entity.pdbx_description
1 polymer ?
#
loop_
_entity_poly.entity_id
_entity_poly.type
_entity_poly.pdbx_seq_one_letter_code
_entity_poly.pdbx_strand_id
1 'polypeptide(L)'
;MKFEALTIKDIAKALHLSVSTVSKALRGSHEISEETKATVMAYAHEFNYKPNPIAQSLKRGRSKSIGIIVCNIDNNFFSQVINGIESIAHQKDYNVIITQSQESYDREVSNSEHLSSRSVDGLIISLSAETKNVDHLIKLHEKGLPIVLFDRVTDEIHTHTIIANNYKGAYDATRHLLQQGFRRIAHITSAKSLSITLERLAGYKAALEDAGLAPNEQYIKFCQHGGMIQEETHQALAELLQLPEKPDAIFTASDRLSTTTLSQLRKMQIPVPQQIALVGFTNSISADIFNPALTAVVQPALEMGRLATEMLIQLIESKRPVTVFETRVLATELKIRDSSIKKG
;
A
#
# COMPACT_ATOMS: atom_id res chain seq x y z
N MET A 1 16.74 14.50 35.51
CA MET A 1 17.72 13.60 34.90
C MET A 1 18.01 14.07 33.50
N LYS A 2 19.25 14.41 33.15
CA LYS A 2 19.65 14.55 31.73
C LYS A 2 19.95 13.16 31.22
N PHE A 3 19.16 12.67 30.25
CA PHE A 3 19.44 11.43 29.57
C PHE A 3 20.48 11.72 28.46
N GLU A 4 21.74 11.79 28.80
CA GLU A 4 22.82 11.90 27.84
C GLU A 4 23.27 10.47 27.45
N ALA A 5 23.01 10.07 26.22
CA ALA A 5 23.50 8.80 25.73
C ALA A 5 25.04 8.84 25.61
N LEU A 6 25.72 7.78 26.06
CA LEU A 6 27.15 7.63 25.92
C LEU A 6 27.55 7.80 24.43
N THR A 7 28.57 8.63 24.19
CA THR A 7 29.09 8.87 22.85
C THR A 7 30.40 8.16 22.62
N ILE A 8 30.78 7.99 21.35
CA ILE A 8 32.11 7.45 20.98
C ILE A 8 33.24 8.31 21.54
N LYS A 9 33.02 9.62 21.73
CA LYS A 9 34.00 10.53 22.35
C LYS A 9 34.20 10.24 23.85
N ASP A 10 33.13 9.85 24.54
CA ASP A 10 33.22 9.51 25.97
C ASP A 10 33.97 8.20 26.16
N ILE A 11 33.76 7.20 25.30
CA ILE A 11 34.52 5.94 25.31
C ILE A 11 36.00 6.25 25.05
N ALA A 12 36.30 7.07 24.06
CA ALA A 12 37.66 7.44 23.70
C ALA A 12 38.36 8.14 24.89
N LYS A 13 37.67 9.04 25.59
CA LYS A 13 38.18 9.73 26.77
C LYS A 13 38.41 8.77 27.94
N ALA A 14 37.42 7.89 28.22
CA ALA A 14 37.52 6.95 29.34
C ALA A 14 38.64 5.91 29.17
N LEU A 15 38.88 5.47 27.93
CA LEU A 15 39.95 4.48 27.64
C LEU A 15 41.28 5.10 27.20
N HIS A 16 41.41 6.43 27.23
CA HIS A 16 42.61 7.16 26.76
C HIS A 16 43.02 6.82 25.34
N LEU A 17 42.03 6.58 24.46
CA LEU A 17 42.22 6.25 23.05
C LEU A 17 41.74 7.39 22.15
N SER A 18 42.19 7.39 20.89
CA SER A 18 41.63 8.30 19.90
C SER A 18 40.21 7.86 19.49
N VAL A 19 39.34 8.82 19.11
CA VAL A 19 38.00 8.52 18.56
C VAL A 19 38.10 7.61 17.33
N SER A 20 39.14 7.78 16.51
CA SER A 20 39.40 6.92 15.35
C SER A 20 39.71 5.49 15.75
N THR A 21 40.56 5.29 16.80
CA THR A 21 40.89 3.96 17.34
C THR A 21 39.64 3.25 17.86
N VAL A 22 38.85 3.93 18.69
CA VAL A 22 37.59 3.37 19.19
C VAL A 22 36.62 3.02 18.04
N SER A 23 36.47 3.91 17.06
CA SER A 23 35.62 3.65 15.88
C SER A 23 36.09 2.46 15.05
N LYS A 24 37.40 2.24 14.91
CA LYS A 24 37.98 1.08 14.21
C LYS A 24 37.83 -0.20 15.04
N ALA A 25 38.04 -0.13 16.35
CA ALA A 25 37.88 -1.26 17.26
C ALA A 25 36.43 -1.78 17.29
N LEU A 26 35.44 -0.89 17.44
CA LEU A 26 34.02 -1.23 17.40
C LEU A 26 33.56 -1.90 16.09
N ARG A 27 34.31 -1.71 14.99
CA ARG A 27 34.04 -2.32 13.68
C ARG A 27 34.88 -3.57 13.39
N GLY A 28 35.69 -4.01 14.36
CA GLY A 28 36.54 -5.18 14.18
C GLY A 28 37.68 -5.00 13.16
N SER A 29 38.13 -3.74 12.89
CA SER A 29 39.17 -3.47 11.89
C SER A 29 40.48 -4.21 12.22
N HIS A 30 41.07 -4.80 11.20
CA HIS A 30 42.37 -5.48 11.31
C HIS A 30 43.53 -4.55 11.69
N GLU A 31 43.36 -3.23 11.57
CA GLU A 31 44.35 -2.23 11.97
C GLU A 31 44.47 -2.05 13.49
N ILE A 32 43.60 -2.65 14.27
CA ILE A 32 43.58 -2.53 15.74
C ILE A 32 43.88 -3.88 16.36
N SER A 33 44.76 -3.89 17.39
CA SER A 33 45.11 -5.11 18.12
C SER A 33 43.90 -5.78 18.76
N GLU A 34 43.92 -7.10 18.91
CA GLU A 34 42.82 -7.85 19.53
C GLU A 34 42.60 -7.42 20.99
N GLU A 35 43.64 -7.08 21.71
CA GLU A 35 43.59 -6.56 23.09
C GLU A 35 42.83 -5.24 23.17
N THR A 36 43.12 -4.29 22.27
CA THR A 36 42.40 -3.00 22.20
C THR A 36 40.95 -3.18 21.77
N LYS A 37 40.68 -4.10 20.83
CA LYS A 37 39.30 -4.44 20.46
C LYS A 37 38.53 -4.99 21.65
N ALA A 38 39.12 -5.96 22.37
CA ALA A 38 38.47 -6.56 23.52
C ALA A 38 38.15 -5.51 24.60
N THR A 39 39.09 -4.61 24.91
CA THR A 39 38.90 -3.53 25.88
C THR A 39 37.77 -2.58 25.49
N VAL A 40 37.76 -2.13 24.23
CA VAL A 40 36.73 -1.22 23.71
C VAL A 40 35.36 -1.90 23.66
N MET A 41 35.29 -3.17 23.27
CA MET A 41 34.04 -3.93 23.23
C MET A 41 33.48 -4.20 24.63
N ALA A 42 34.34 -4.54 25.62
CA ALA A 42 33.94 -4.73 27.01
C ALA A 42 33.35 -3.45 27.60
N TYR A 43 34.01 -2.31 27.38
CA TYR A 43 33.49 -1.01 27.85
C TYR A 43 32.17 -0.63 27.16
N ALA A 44 32.07 -0.82 25.84
CA ALA A 44 30.84 -0.55 25.12
C ALA A 44 29.68 -1.43 25.59
N HIS A 45 29.95 -2.70 25.91
CA HIS A 45 28.95 -3.63 26.43
C HIS A 45 28.50 -3.25 27.85
N GLU A 46 29.45 -2.95 28.75
CA GLU A 46 29.19 -2.55 30.14
C GLU A 46 28.26 -1.33 30.23
N PHE A 47 28.50 -0.33 29.37
CA PHE A 47 27.70 0.91 29.34
C PHE A 47 26.57 0.89 28.28
N ASN A 48 26.26 -0.27 27.74
CA ASN A 48 25.21 -0.45 26.71
C ASN A 48 25.32 0.56 25.53
N TYR A 49 26.55 0.85 25.13
CA TYR A 49 26.81 1.78 24.03
C TYR A 49 26.33 1.19 22.71
N LYS A 50 25.51 1.95 21.99
CA LYS A 50 25.14 1.64 20.61
C LYS A 50 25.68 2.74 19.71
N PRO A 51 26.42 2.37 18.63
CA PRO A 51 26.88 3.35 17.66
C PRO A 51 25.73 4.16 17.10
N ASN A 52 25.91 5.49 17.02
CA ASN A 52 24.87 6.38 16.48
C ASN A 52 24.59 6.04 15.00
N PRO A 53 23.36 5.60 14.64
CA PRO A 53 23.02 5.26 13.26
C PRO A 53 23.22 6.44 12.28
N ILE A 54 22.94 7.67 12.72
CA ILE A 54 23.11 8.88 11.90
C ILE A 54 24.58 9.10 11.54
N ALA A 55 25.49 8.92 12.52
CA ALA A 55 26.92 9.04 12.26
C ALA A 55 27.44 7.91 11.35
N GLN A 56 26.83 6.73 11.42
CA GLN A 56 27.17 5.62 10.51
C GLN A 56 26.65 5.87 9.09
N SER A 57 25.42 6.38 8.93
CA SER A 57 24.83 6.69 7.64
C SER A 57 25.63 7.77 6.88
N LEU A 58 26.03 8.84 7.59
CA LEU A 58 26.92 9.87 7.01
C LEU A 58 28.23 9.30 6.47
N LYS A 59 28.79 8.28 7.13
CA LYS A 59 30.04 7.64 6.69
C LYS A 59 29.83 6.65 5.54
N ARG A 60 28.68 5.97 5.51
CA ARG A 60 28.35 4.97 4.49
C ARG A 60 27.68 5.60 3.26
N GLY A 61 27.23 6.86 3.35
CA GLY A 61 26.45 7.55 2.32
C GLY A 61 25.02 6.96 2.14
N ARG A 62 24.58 6.09 3.09
CA ARG A 62 23.26 5.45 3.08
C ARG A 62 22.71 5.30 4.49
N SER A 63 21.42 5.55 4.64
CA SER A 63 20.74 5.47 5.94
C SER A 63 20.29 4.04 6.29
N LYS A 64 20.23 3.14 5.30
CA LYS A 64 19.58 1.84 5.40
C LYS A 64 18.12 1.98 5.89
N SER A 65 17.45 3.04 5.43
CA SER A 65 16.04 3.29 5.70
C SER A 65 15.31 3.56 4.40
N ILE A 66 14.12 2.97 4.23
CA ILE A 66 13.20 3.22 3.14
C ILE A 66 11.92 3.85 3.67
N GLY A 67 11.39 4.80 2.91
CA GLY A 67 10.12 5.45 3.23
C GLY A 67 8.96 4.75 2.53
N ILE A 68 7.83 4.64 3.22
CA ILE A 68 6.58 4.18 2.64
C ILE A 68 5.53 5.27 2.81
N ILE A 69 4.82 5.58 1.73
CA ILE A 69 3.65 6.45 1.77
C ILE A 69 2.45 5.64 1.30
N VAL A 70 1.49 5.41 2.20
CA VAL A 70 0.22 4.74 1.93
C VAL A 70 -0.94 5.69 2.22
N CYS A 71 -2.11 5.40 1.65
CA CYS A 71 -3.27 6.23 1.92
C CYS A 71 -3.77 6.07 3.36
N ASN A 72 -3.89 4.82 3.83
CA ASN A 72 -4.35 4.56 5.19
C ASN A 72 -3.92 3.16 5.66
N ILE A 73 -3.33 3.04 6.86
CA ILE A 73 -2.85 1.75 7.40
C ILE A 73 -3.95 0.87 8.01
N ASP A 74 -5.11 1.41 8.33
CA ASP A 74 -6.25 0.64 8.83
C ASP A 74 -7.01 -0.10 7.72
N ASN A 75 -6.59 0.02 6.47
CA ASN A 75 -7.07 -0.74 5.34
C ASN A 75 -6.30 -2.07 5.23
N ASN A 76 -7.01 -3.20 5.17
CA ASN A 76 -6.40 -4.54 5.12
C ASN A 76 -5.45 -4.74 3.93
N PHE A 77 -5.73 -4.13 2.78
CA PHE A 77 -4.84 -4.19 1.63
C PHE A 77 -3.50 -3.52 1.96
N PHE A 78 -3.50 -2.27 2.43
CA PHE A 78 -2.26 -1.56 2.74
C PHE A 78 -1.49 -2.20 3.90
N SER A 79 -2.16 -2.71 4.95
CA SER A 79 -1.47 -3.40 6.04
C SER A 79 -0.77 -4.69 5.57
N GLN A 80 -1.36 -5.43 4.62
CA GLN A 80 -0.74 -6.61 4.02
C GLN A 80 0.43 -6.23 3.10
N VAL A 81 0.32 -5.13 2.33
CA VAL A 81 1.44 -4.60 1.53
C VAL A 81 2.61 -4.22 2.45
N ILE A 82 2.34 -3.50 3.53
CA ILE A 82 3.36 -3.11 4.53
C ILE A 82 4.05 -4.34 5.10
N ASN A 83 3.32 -5.40 5.43
CA ASN A 83 3.91 -6.66 5.90
C ASN A 83 4.84 -7.28 4.84
N GLY A 84 4.46 -7.22 3.58
CA GLY A 84 5.31 -7.65 2.46
C GLY A 84 6.60 -6.83 2.35
N ILE A 85 6.47 -5.51 2.43
CA ILE A 85 7.61 -4.58 2.40
C ILE A 85 8.56 -4.85 3.56
N GLU A 86 8.02 -4.92 4.78
CA GLU A 86 8.81 -5.13 6.00
C GLU A 86 9.58 -6.45 5.95
N SER A 87 8.96 -7.52 5.45
CA SER A 87 9.58 -8.84 5.36
C SER A 87 10.86 -8.84 4.51
N ILE A 88 10.88 -8.12 3.38
CA ILE A 88 12.05 -8.02 2.51
C ILE A 88 13.04 -6.98 3.04
N ALA A 89 12.56 -5.84 3.53
CA ALA A 89 13.39 -4.80 4.11
C ALA A 89 14.25 -5.36 5.26
N HIS A 90 13.61 -6.09 6.19
CA HIS A 90 14.31 -6.73 7.31
C HIS A 90 15.38 -7.73 6.85
N GLN A 91 15.08 -8.58 5.86
CA GLN A 91 16.04 -9.53 5.29
C GLN A 91 17.27 -8.85 4.65
N LYS A 92 17.12 -7.60 4.20
CA LYS A 92 18.16 -6.80 3.53
C LYS A 92 18.78 -5.74 4.45
N ASP A 93 18.54 -5.81 5.77
CA ASP A 93 19.02 -4.85 6.76
C ASP A 93 18.56 -3.40 6.49
N TYR A 94 17.34 -3.22 5.99
CA TYR A 94 16.69 -1.93 5.86
C TYR A 94 15.63 -1.72 6.93
N ASN A 95 15.57 -0.51 7.47
CA ASN A 95 14.46 -0.06 8.31
C ASN A 95 13.35 0.54 7.44
N VAL A 96 12.13 0.44 7.92
CA VAL A 96 10.95 0.97 7.24
C VAL A 96 10.37 2.14 8.02
N ILE A 97 10.14 3.27 7.35
CA ILE A 97 9.46 4.44 7.92
C ILE A 97 8.14 4.62 7.17
N ILE A 98 7.03 4.45 7.89
CA ILE A 98 5.68 4.48 7.31
C ILE A 98 5.05 5.84 7.58
N THR A 99 4.48 6.45 6.54
CA THR A 99 3.65 7.65 6.62
C THR A 99 2.32 7.45 5.91
N GLN A 100 1.31 8.25 6.24
CA GLN A 100 -0.03 8.16 5.67
C GLN A 100 -0.43 9.48 5.03
N SER A 101 -0.88 9.45 3.78
CA SER A 101 -1.45 10.63 3.11
C SER A 101 -2.88 10.93 3.56
N GLN A 102 -3.63 9.93 4.02
CA GLN A 102 -5.07 10.01 4.33
C GLN A 102 -5.87 10.61 3.17
N GLU A 103 -5.54 10.18 1.95
CA GLU A 103 -6.11 10.63 0.68
C GLU A 103 -5.86 12.12 0.33
N SER A 104 -5.06 12.84 1.11
CA SER A 104 -4.74 14.25 0.90
C SER A 104 -3.45 14.44 0.10
N TYR A 105 -3.54 15.25 -0.96
CA TYR A 105 -2.39 15.64 -1.78
C TYR A 105 -1.33 16.42 -0.98
N ASP A 106 -1.75 17.39 -0.16
CA ASP A 106 -0.83 18.19 0.64
C ASP A 106 -0.04 17.33 1.64
N ARG A 107 -0.69 16.33 2.23
CA ARG A 107 -0.01 15.38 3.12
C ARG A 107 0.93 14.45 2.37
N GLU A 108 0.59 14.04 1.16
CA GLU A 108 1.47 13.25 0.30
C GLU A 108 2.75 14.01 -0.02
N VAL A 109 2.63 15.28 -0.44
CA VAL A 109 3.76 16.18 -0.69
C VAL A 109 4.61 16.35 0.56
N SER A 110 4.01 16.75 1.69
CA SER A 110 4.71 16.95 2.95
C SER A 110 5.43 15.68 3.44
N ASN A 111 4.79 14.52 3.33
CA ASN A 111 5.39 13.25 3.71
C ASN A 111 6.60 12.88 2.84
N SER A 112 6.51 13.09 1.53
CA SER A 112 7.59 12.78 0.60
C SER A 112 8.81 13.67 0.85
N GLU A 113 8.61 14.96 1.07
CA GLU A 113 9.66 15.92 1.44
C GLU A 113 10.27 15.58 2.81
N HIS A 114 9.45 15.23 3.79
CA HIS A 114 9.89 14.86 5.14
C HIS A 114 10.77 13.61 5.12
N LEU A 115 10.34 12.56 4.41
CA LEU A 115 11.11 11.32 4.27
C LEU A 115 12.44 11.58 3.55
N SER A 116 12.42 12.37 2.47
CA SER A 116 13.63 12.77 1.75
C SER A 116 14.59 13.56 2.64
N SER A 117 14.09 14.53 3.42
CA SER A 117 14.92 15.33 4.35
C SER A 117 15.55 14.49 5.47
N ARG A 118 14.92 13.37 5.84
CA ARG A 118 15.47 12.39 6.80
C ARG A 118 16.42 11.39 6.15
N SER A 119 16.78 11.64 4.89
CA SER A 119 17.76 10.86 4.14
C SER A 119 17.38 9.38 4.01
N VAL A 120 16.10 9.07 3.77
CA VAL A 120 15.73 7.72 3.35
C VAL A 120 16.42 7.39 2.02
N ASP A 121 16.80 6.14 1.82
CA ASP A 121 17.53 5.71 0.63
C ASP A 121 16.60 5.52 -0.59
N GLY A 122 15.28 5.49 -0.37
CA GLY A 122 14.28 5.40 -1.42
C GLY A 122 12.85 5.42 -0.87
N LEU A 123 11.87 5.55 -1.78
CA LEU A 123 10.43 5.62 -1.45
C LEU A 123 9.63 4.54 -2.17
N ILE A 124 8.66 3.96 -1.46
CA ILE A 124 7.57 3.16 -2.02
C ILE A 124 6.28 3.94 -1.76
N ILE A 125 5.49 4.25 -2.79
CA ILE A 125 4.33 5.12 -2.65
C ILE A 125 3.12 4.60 -3.43
N SER A 126 1.94 4.68 -2.82
CA SER A 126 0.63 4.62 -3.48
C SER A 126 0.01 6.01 -3.44
N LEU A 127 -0.36 6.55 -4.60
CA LEU A 127 -0.84 7.92 -4.74
C LEU A 127 -2.17 8.15 -4.01
N SER A 128 -2.37 9.36 -3.48
CA SER A 128 -3.63 9.74 -2.84
C SER A 128 -4.75 9.97 -3.88
N ALA A 129 -6.00 9.91 -3.44
CA ALA A 129 -7.13 10.19 -4.34
C ALA A 129 -7.17 11.64 -4.83
N GLU A 130 -6.61 12.58 -4.06
CA GLU A 130 -6.52 14.00 -4.41
C GLU A 130 -5.33 14.33 -5.31
N THR A 131 -4.40 13.39 -5.56
CA THR A 131 -3.20 13.63 -6.37
C THR A 131 -3.61 13.96 -7.80
N LYS A 132 -3.28 15.19 -8.24
CA LYS A 132 -3.57 15.70 -9.59
C LYS A 132 -2.32 15.82 -10.46
N ASN A 133 -1.15 15.91 -9.85
CA ASN A 133 0.16 15.90 -10.48
C ASN A 133 1.18 15.28 -9.53
N VAL A 134 2.31 14.88 -10.05
CA VAL A 134 3.38 14.25 -9.26
C VAL A 134 4.71 15.02 -9.30
N ASP A 135 4.65 16.33 -9.52
CA ASP A 135 5.82 17.20 -9.60
C ASP A 135 6.74 17.08 -8.38
N HIS A 136 6.15 16.88 -7.20
CA HIS A 136 6.89 16.67 -5.96
C HIS A 136 7.74 15.39 -5.99
N LEU A 137 7.22 14.31 -6.57
CA LEU A 137 7.94 13.05 -6.73
C LEU A 137 8.97 13.13 -7.86
N ILE A 138 8.63 13.75 -8.99
CA ILE A 138 9.56 13.97 -10.11
C ILE A 138 10.79 14.74 -9.61
N LYS A 139 10.60 15.85 -8.88
CA LYS A 139 11.70 16.65 -8.31
C LYS A 139 12.61 15.85 -7.38
N LEU A 140 12.05 14.93 -6.57
CA LEU A 140 12.83 14.06 -5.69
C LEU A 140 13.58 13.01 -6.49
N HIS A 141 12.93 12.42 -7.48
CA HIS A 141 13.52 11.40 -8.35
C HIS A 141 14.68 11.96 -9.19
N GLU A 142 14.53 13.13 -9.77
CA GLU A 142 15.58 13.85 -10.50
C GLU A 142 16.78 14.22 -9.61
N LYS A 143 16.56 14.43 -8.31
CA LYS A 143 17.63 14.62 -7.32
C LYS A 143 18.32 13.31 -6.92
N GLY A 144 17.93 12.19 -7.51
CA GLY A 144 18.55 10.88 -7.30
C GLY A 144 17.89 10.02 -6.21
N LEU A 145 16.69 10.35 -5.74
CA LEU A 145 15.94 9.51 -4.81
C LEU A 145 15.20 8.42 -5.60
N PRO A 146 15.54 7.12 -5.43
CA PRO A 146 14.79 6.03 -6.04
C PRO A 146 13.35 5.99 -5.53
N ILE A 147 12.38 5.84 -6.44
CA ILE A 147 10.96 5.76 -6.13
C ILE A 147 10.39 4.51 -6.82
N VAL A 148 9.47 3.82 -6.17
CA VAL A 148 8.66 2.75 -6.75
C VAL A 148 7.20 3.05 -6.44
N LEU A 149 6.34 3.00 -7.47
CA LEU A 149 4.91 3.18 -7.30
C LEU A 149 4.20 1.82 -7.17
N PHE A 150 3.14 1.77 -6.38
CA PHE A 150 2.30 0.58 -6.32
C PHE A 150 0.82 0.93 -6.19
N ASP A 151 -0.05 0.01 -6.61
CA ASP A 151 -1.51 0.10 -6.59
C ASP A 151 -2.03 1.28 -7.41
N ARG A 152 -1.92 2.49 -6.91
CA ARG A 152 -2.29 3.73 -7.59
C ARG A 152 -1.04 4.37 -8.18
N VAL A 153 -0.95 4.34 -9.48
CA VAL A 153 0.23 4.70 -10.26
C VAL A 153 -0.09 5.76 -11.30
N THR A 154 0.95 6.35 -11.88
CA THR A 154 0.89 7.30 -12.98
C THR A 154 2.04 7.07 -13.95
N ASP A 155 1.86 7.45 -15.21
CA ASP A 155 2.89 7.41 -16.25
C ASP A 155 3.73 8.69 -16.33
N GLU A 156 3.42 9.70 -15.50
CA GLU A 156 4.14 10.98 -15.46
C GLU A 156 5.56 10.87 -14.88
N ILE A 157 5.86 9.79 -14.15
CA ILE A 157 7.18 9.51 -13.61
C ILE A 157 7.68 8.15 -14.11
N HIS A 158 8.87 8.14 -14.73
CA HIS A 158 9.52 6.92 -15.20
C HIS A 158 10.16 6.17 -14.05
N THR A 159 9.48 5.15 -13.53
CA THR A 159 9.96 4.30 -12.45
C THR A 159 9.29 2.92 -12.49
N HIS A 160 9.75 1.99 -11.63
CA HIS A 160 9.08 0.70 -11.47
C HIS A 160 7.69 0.86 -10.85
N THR A 161 6.74 0.09 -11.36
CA THR A 161 5.37 0.07 -10.85
C THR A 161 4.89 -1.36 -10.59
N ILE A 162 4.14 -1.55 -9.50
CA ILE A 162 3.52 -2.83 -9.15
C ILE A 162 2.03 -2.64 -9.00
N ILE A 163 1.23 -3.27 -9.86
CA ILE A 163 -0.23 -3.15 -9.87
C ILE A 163 -0.89 -4.52 -9.82
N ALA A 164 -2.12 -4.56 -9.29
CA ALA A 164 -3.00 -5.71 -9.47
C ALA A 164 -3.72 -5.64 -10.81
N ASN A 165 -4.11 -6.76 -11.39
CA ASN A 165 -4.95 -6.79 -12.58
C ASN A 165 -6.39 -6.41 -12.22
N ASN A 166 -6.62 -5.10 -12.07
CA ASN A 166 -7.88 -4.52 -11.65
C ASN A 166 -9.01 -4.78 -12.64
N TYR A 167 -8.69 -4.66 -13.95
CA TYR A 167 -9.64 -4.94 -15.03
C TYR A 167 -10.16 -6.38 -14.93
N LYS A 168 -9.25 -7.36 -14.87
CA LYS A 168 -9.60 -8.78 -14.82
C LYS A 168 -10.37 -9.12 -13.55
N GLY A 169 -9.96 -8.57 -12.40
CA GLY A 169 -10.65 -8.77 -11.14
C GLY A 169 -12.10 -8.29 -11.17
N ALA A 170 -12.34 -7.08 -11.71
CA ALA A 170 -13.67 -6.52 -11.85
C ALA A 170 -14.52 -7.26 -12.89
N TYR A 171 -13.91 -7.64 -14.00
CA TYR A 171 -14.55 -8.48 -15.02
C TYR A 171 -15.01 -9.81 -14.41
N ASP A 172 -14.15 -10.52 -13.69
CA ASP A 172 -14.49 -11.81 -13.10
C ASP A 172 -15.56 -11.70 -12.01
N ALA A 173 -15.52 -10.63 -11.19
CA ALA A 173 -16.56 -10.34 -10.21
C ALA A 173 -17.94 -10.15 -10.86
N THR A 174 -17.98 -9.34 -11.91
CA THR A 174 -19.23 -9.03 -12.63
C THR A 174 -19.74 -10.26 -13.38
N ARG A 175 -18.85 -10.96 -14.08
CA ARG A 175 -19.17 -12.22 -14.76
C ARG A 175 -19.73 -13.27 -13.81
N HIS A 176 -19.16 -13.40 -12.60
CA HIS A 176 -19.68 -14.31 -11.58
C HIS A 176 -21.13 -13.98 -11.22
N LEU A 177 -21.46 -12.71 -10.96
CA LEU A 177 -22.84 -12.28 -10.67
C LEU A 177 -23.78 -12.63 -11.84
N LEU A 178 -23.36 -12.39 -13.08
CA LEU A 178 -24.12 -12.75 -14.28
C LEU A 178 -24.36 -14.26 -14.41
N GLN A 179 -23.35 -15.08 -14.08
CA GLN A 179 -23.46 -16.55 -14.05
C GLN A 179 -24.40 -17.06 -12.97
N GLN A 180 -24.53 -16.33 -11.84
CA GLN A 180 -25.52 -16.60 -10.79
C GLN A 180 -26.95 -16.16 -11.19
N GLY A 181 -27.13 -15.58 -12.37
CA GLY A 181 -28.43 -15.17 -12.89
C GLY A 181 -28.87 -13.76 -12.51
N PHE A 182 -28.01 -12.95 -11.89
CA PHE A 182 -28.28 -11.53 -11.67
C PHE A 182 -28.13 -10.76 -12.98
N ARG A 183 -28.92 -9.70 -13.19
CA ARG A 183 -28.93 -8.96 -14.46
C ARG A 183 -28.84 -7.44 -14.28
N ARG A 184 -29.29 -6.91 -13.15
CA ARG A 184 -29.24 -5.49 -12.80
C ARG A 184 -28.14 -5.23 -11.79
N ILE A 185 -26.92 -5.31 -12.26
CA ILE A 185 -25.72 -5.21 -11.41
C ILE A 185 -25.33 -3.74 -11.29
N ALA A 186 -25.33 -3.20 -10.06
CA ALA A 186 -24.81 -1.86 -9.79
C ALA A 186 -23.32 -1.92 -9.44
N HIS A 187 -22.61 -0.81 -9.69
CA HIS A 187 -21.20 -0.65 -9.36
C HIS A 187 -21.00 0.59 -8.48
N ILE A 188 -20.55 0.39 -7.24
CA ILE A 188 -20.15 1.47 -6.34
C ILE A 188 -18.63 1.54 -6.32
N THR A 189 -18.07 2.65 -6.78
CA THR A 189 -16.64 2.79 -7.02
C THR A 189 -16.06 4.09 -6.42
N SER A 190 -14.75 4.29 -6.52
CA SER A 190 -14.04 5.44 -5.98
C SER A 190 -13.99 6.61 -6.99
N ALA A 191 -13.20 7.66 -6.68
CA ALA A 191 -13.00 8.83 -7.53
C ALA A 191 -12.52 8.45 -8.94
N LYS A 192 -13.03 9.15 -9.96
CA LYS A 192 -12.66 8.93 -11.38
C LYS A 192 -11.20 9.26 -11.69
N SER A 193 -10.52 10.03 -10.83
CA SER A 193 -9.10 10.38 -10.98
C SER A 193 -8.15 9.20 -10.82
N LEU A 194 -8.59 8.13 -10.16
CA LEU A 194 -7.75 6.98 -9.86
C LEU A 194 -7.70 5.98 -11.02
N SER A 195 -6.50 5.56 -11.43
CA SER A 195 -6.29 4.52 -12.46
C SER A 195 -7.04 3.23 -12.12
N ILE A 196 -6.98 2.77 -10.87
CA ILE A 196 -7.68 1.58 -10.39
C ILE A 196 -9.21 1.68 -10.56
N THR A 197 -9.79 2.87 -10.41
CA THR A 197 -11.23 3.10 -10.62
C THR A 197 -11.60 2.91 -12.08
N LEU A 198 -10.81 3.48 -12.99
CA LEU A 198 -11.05 3.37 -14.43
C LEU A 198 -10.91 1.93 -14.92
N GLU A 199 -9.89 1.21 -14.45
CA GLU A 199 -9.67 -0.20 -14.81
C GLU A 199 -10.79 -1.10 -14.29
N ARG A 200 -11.21 -0.94 -13.01
CA ARG A 200 -12.31 -1.73 -12.42
C ARG A 200 -13.64 -1.43 -13.12
N LEU A 201 -13.90 -0.17 -13.44
CA LEU A 201 -15.09 0.23 -14.19
C LEU A 201 -15.10 -0.36 -15.61
N ALA A 202 -13.94 -0.35 -16.29
CA ALA A 202 -13.81 -0.95 -17.61
C ALA A 202 -14.07 -2.46 -17.58
N GLY A 203 -13.52 -3.18 -16.61
CA GLY A 203 -13.78 -4.62 -16.42
C GLY A 203 -15.25 -4.93 -16.13
N TYR A 204 -15.91 -4.11 -15.29
CA TYR A 204 -17.34 -4.22 -15.02
C TYR A 204 -18.18 -4.04 -16.28
N LYS A 205 -17.92 -2.97 -17.06
CA LYS A 205 -18.65 -2.69 -18.31
C LYS A 205 -18.46 -3.81 -19.34
N ALA A 206 -17.21 -4.24 -19.54
CA ALA A 206 -16.90 -5.31 -20.49
C ALA A 206 -17.62 -6.63 -20.15
N ALA A 207 -17.70 -7.01 -18.89
CA ALA A 207 -18.41 -8.23 -18.50
C ALA A 207 -19.94 -8.16 -18.77
N LEU A 208 -20.55 -6.98 -18.64
CA LEU A 208 -21.95 -6.75 -19.00
C LEU A 208 -22.14 -6.84 -20.51
N GLU A 209 -21.29 -6.19 -21.30
CA GLU A 209 -21.33 -6.16 -22.75
C GLU A 209 -21.17 -7.58 -23.34
N ASP A 210 -20.22 -8.38 -22.81
CA ASP A 210 -20.01 -9.78 -23.21
C ASP A 210 -21.24 -10.67 -22.92
N ALA A 211 -22.07 -10.28 -21.94
CA ALA A 211 -23.34 -10.95 -21.62
C ALA A 211 -24.54 -10.37 -22.41
N GLY A 212 -24.32 -9.47 -23.36
CA GLY A 212 -25.35 -8.81 -24.15
C GLY A 212 -26.18 -7.77 -23.37
N LEU A 213 -25.65 -7.25 -22.24
CA LEU A 213 -26.31 -6.23 -21.44
C LEU A 213 -25.61 -4.88 -21.62
N ALA A 214 -26.37 -3.84 -21.96
CA ALA A 214 -25.83 -2.49 -22.02
C ALA A 214 -25.54 -1.96 -20.61
N PRO A 215 -24.33 -1.42 -20.33
CA PRO A 215 -24.05 -0.75 -19.08
C PRO A 215 -25.03 0.41 -18.84
N ASN A 216 -25.68 0.44 -17.67
CA ASN A 216 -26.57 1.52 -17.27
C ASN A 216 -25.85 2.50 -16.35
N GLU A 217 -25.65 3.74 -16.80
CA GLU A 217 -24.95 4.77 -16.03
C GLU A 217 -25.64 5.10 -14.69
N GLN A 218 -26.95 4.88 -14.55
CA GLN A 218 -27.66 5.06 -13.28
C GLN A 218 -27.22 4.07 -12.20
N TYR A 219 -26.70 2.90 -12.61
CA TYR A 219 -26.16 1.88 -11.70
C TYR A 219 -24.71 2.12 -11.30
N ILE A 220 -24.05 3.13 -11.86
CA ILE A 220 -22.66 3.45 -11.53
C ILE A 220 -22.64 4.62 -10.55
N LYS A 221 -22.09 4.40 -9.35
CA LYS A 221 -22.01 5.42 -8.29
C LYS A 221 -20.55 5.65 -7.89
N PHE A 222 -20.17 6.92 -7.83
CA PHE A 222 -18.81 7.34 -7.47
C PHE A 222 -18.81 7.95 -6.06
N CYS A 223 -18.00 7.35 -5.17
CA CYS A 223 -17.70 7.86 -3.83
C CYS A 223 -16.32 8.50 -3.89
N GLN A 224 -16.25 9.83 -3.85
CA GLN A 224 -15.01 10.59 -4.11
C GLN A 224 -13.89 10.25 -3.12
N HIS A 225 -14.24 9.91 -1.88
CA HIS A 225 -13.30 9.57 -0.82
C HIS A 225 -13.13 8.04 -0.64
N GLY A 226 -13.52 7.22 -1.64
CA GLY A 226 -13.27 5.77 -1.65
C GLY A 226 -13.90 5.00 -0.47
N GLY A 227 -14.93 5.55 0.16
CA GLY A 227 -15.61 5.00 1.34
C GLY A 227 -15.04 5.48 2.68
N MET A 228 -14.09 6.40 2.71
CA MET A 228 -13.64 7.03 3.97
C MET A 228 -14.76 7.87 4.59
N ILE A 229 -15.56 8.53 3.77
CA ILE A 229 -16.78 9.21 4.18
C ILE A 229 -17.94 8.24 3.97
N GLN A 230 -18.45 7.63 5.07
CA GLN A 230 -19.51 6.62 5.00
C GLN A 230 -20.79 7.15 4.36
N GLU A 231 -21.07 8.45 4.54
CA GLU A 231 -22.26 9.10 4.00
C GLU A 231 -22.34 9.02 2.47
N GLU A 232 -21.20 9.12 1.76
CA GLU A 232 -21.18 8.94 0.31
C GLU A 232 -21.68 7.54 -0.10
N THR A 233 -21.27 6.50 0.63
CA THR A 233 -21.72 5.13 0.37
C THR A 233 -23.19 4.95 0.71
N HIS A 234 -23.66 5.57 1.79
CA HIS A 234 -25.07 5.56 2.18
C HIS A 234 -25.94 6.22 1.12
N GLN A 235 -25.54 7.40 0.66
CA GLN A 235 -26.25 8.12 -0.39
C GLN A 235 -26.27 7.33 -1.70
N ALA A 236 -25.11 6.80 -2.13
CA ALA A 236 -25.00 5.98 -3.34
C ALA A 236 -25.95 4.77 -3.28
N LEU A 237 -26.02 4.07 -2.15
CA LEU A 237 -26.92 2.94 -1.95
C LEU A 237 -28.39 3.39 -1.95
N ALA A 238 -28.72 4.48 -1.26
CA ALA A 238 -30.08 5.01 -1.22
C ALA A 238 -30.58 5.39 -2.62
N GLU A 239 -29.77 6.07 -3.43
CA GLU A 239 -30.09 6.41 -4.80
C GLU A 239 -30.35 5.16 -5.66
N LEU A 240 -29.52 4.11 -5.54
CA LEU A 240 -29.70 2.84 -6.25
C LEU A 240 -31.02 2.17 -5.87
N LEU A 241 -31.40 2.22 -4.59
CA LEU A 241 -32.63 1.60 -4.09
C LEU A 241 -33.92 2.40 -4.43
N GLN A 242 -33.77 3.67 -4.83
CA GLN A 242 -34.88 4.51 -5.29
C GLN A 242 -35.15 4.39 -6.79
N LEU A 243 -34.27 3.73 -7.57
CA LEU A 243 -34.48 3.54 -9.01
C LEU A 243 -35.76 2.72 -9.27
N PRO A 244 -36.50 3.02 -10.35
CA PRO A 244 -37.67 2.22 -10.75
C PRO A 244 -37.31 0.74 -10.93
N GLU A 245 -36.21 0.47 -11.61
CA GLU A 245 -35.59 -0.86 -11.70
C GLU A 245 -34.43 -0.94 -10.73
N LYS A 246 -34.68 -1.47 -9.54
CA LYS A 246 -33.66 -1.64 -8.50
C LYS A 246 -32.61 -2.66 -8.94
N PRO A 247 -31.32 -2.47 -8.54
CA PRO A 247 -30.31 -3.50 -8.78
C PRO A 247 -30.64 -4.78 -8.00
N ASP A 248 -30.35 -5.93 -8.60
CA ASP A 248 -30.43 -7.24 -7.96
C ASP A 248 -29.04 -7.73 -7.46
N ALA A 249 -27.97 -7.03 -7.85
CA ALA A 249 -26.63 -7.24 -7.33
C ALA A 249 -25.84 -5.94 -7.28
N ILE A 250 -24.84 -5.88 -6.40
CA ILE A 250 -23.91 -4.75 -6.26
C ILE A 250 -22.48 -5.29 -6.29
N PHE A 251 -21.65 -4.71 -7.13
CA PHE A 251 -20.20 -4.84 -7.11
C PHE A 251 -19.57 -3.58 -6.51
N THR A 252 -18.83 -3.70 -5.44
CA THR A 252 -18.15 -2.59 -4.75
C THR A 252 -16.65 -2.65 -4.97
N ALA A 253 -16.04 -1.51 -5.31
CA ALA A 253 -14.68 -1.45 -5.84
C ALA A 253 -13.59 -1.13 -4.79
N SER A 254 -13.87 -1.18 -3.50
CA SER A 254 -12.85 -1.01 -2.45
C SER A 254 -13.26 -1.70 -1.14
N ASP A 255 -12.28 -1.89 -0.26
CA ASP A 255 -12.47 -2.53 1.04
C ASP A 255 -13.55 -1.83 1.89
N ARG A 256 -13.45 -0.49 2.02
CA ARG A 256 -14.39 0.31 2.80
C ARG A 256 -15.78 0.36 2.16
N LEU A 257 -15.86 0.50 0.83
CA LEU A 257 -17.13 0.46 0.11
C LEU A 257 -17.83 -0.88 0.32
N SER A 258 -17.08 -1.99 0.29
CA SER A 258 -17.62 -3.34 0.47
C SER A 258 -18.21 -3.53 1.87
N THR A 259 -17.46 -3.20 2.89
CA THR A 259 -17.86 -3.37 4.29
C THR A 259 -19.01 -2.42 4.68
N THR A 260 -18.94 -1.16 4.23
CA THR A 260 -20.01 -0.16 4.49
C THR A 260 -21.29 -0.56 3.78
N THR A 261 -21.23 -1.00 2.50
CA THR A 261 -22.43 -1.45 1.76
C THR A 261 -23.08 -2.65 2.45
N LEU A 262 -22.30 -3.68 2.84
CA LEU A 262 -22.83 -4.84 3.53
C LEU A 262 -23.49 -4.45 4.86
N SER A 263 -22.84 -3.58 5.64
CA SER A 263 -23.38 -3.06 6.90
C SER A 263 -24.71 -2.32 6.70
N GLN A 264 -24.81 -1.49 5.66
CA GLN A 264 -26.03 -0.75 5.36
C GLN A 264 -27.16 -1.65 4.87
N LEU A 265 -26.91 -2.59 3.97
CA LEU A 265 -27.91 -3.57 3.54
C LEU A 265 -28.49 -4.32 4.75
N ARG A 266 -27.63 -4.71 5.70
CA ARG A 266 -28.04 -5.36 6.94
C ARG A 266 -28.90 -4.45 7.82
N LYS A 267 -28.52 -3.19 8.02
CA LYS A 267 -29.31 -2.20 8.80
C LYS A 267 -30.68 -1.94 8.18
N MET A 268 -30.74 -1.95 6.85
CA MET A 268 -32.00 -1.79 6.09
C MET A 268 -32.81 -3.08 6.00
N GLN A 269 -32.34 -4.18 6.61
CA GLN A 269 -32.97 -5.51 6.57
C GLN A 269 -33.17 -6.05 5.14
N ILE A 270 -32.27 -5.68 4.21
CA ILE A 270 -32.27 -6.18 2.83
C ILE A 270 -31.53 -7.51 2.82
N PRO A 271 -32.19 -8.63 2.48
CA PRO A 271 -31.57 -9.94 2.47
C PRO A 271 -30.48 -10.04 1.39
N VAL A 272 -29.26 -10.47 1.80
CA VAL A 272 -28.11 -10.75 0.92
C VAL A 272 -27.86 -12.27 0.94
N PRO A 273 -27.84 -12.97 -0.18
CA PRO A 273 -27.97 -12.49 -1.58
C PRO A 273 -29.40 -12.51 -2.13
N GLN A 274 -30.43 -12.88 -1.35
CA GLN A 274 -31.77 -13.22 -1.84
C GLN A 274 -32.44 -12.04 -2.57
N GLN A 275 -32.26 -10.81 -2.06
CA GLN A 275 -32.82 -9.62 -2.67
C GLN A 275 -31.74 -8.85 -3.45
N ILE A 276 -30.55 -8.67 -2.87
CA ILE A 276 -29.40 -8.01 -3.49
C ILE A 276 -28.16 -8.84 -3.19
N ALA A 277 -27.50 -9.36 -4.23
CA ALA A 277 -26.22 -10.00 -4.09
C ALA A 277 -25.10 -8.96 -3.94
N LEU A 278 -24.02 -9.31 -3.26
CA LEU A 278 -22.88 -8.43 -3.05
C LEU A 278 -21.56 -9.11 -3.36
N VAL A 279 -20.74 -8.46 -4.18
CA VAL A 279 -19.33 -8.81 -4.40
C VAL A 279 -18.48 -7.59 -4.07
N GLY A 280 -17.43 -7.78 -3.29
CA GLY A 280 -16.49 -6.73 -2.91
C GLY A 280 -15.14 -6.87 -3.59
N PHE A 281 -14.44 -5.76 -3.80
CA PHE A 281 -13.02 -5.75 -4.10
C PHE A 281 -12.28 -5.45 -2.80
N THR A 282 -11.90 -6.49 -2.04
CA THR A 282 -11.44 -6.34 -0.66
C THR A 282 -10.48 -7.43 -0.22
N ASN A 283 -9.48 -7.05 0.55
CA ASN A 283 -8.55 -7.93 1.23
C ASN A 283 -8.95 -8.17 2.71
N SER A 284 -10.22 -7.88 3.09
CA SER A 284 -10.67 -8.07 4.46
C SER A 284 -10.45 -9.51 4.93
N ILE A 285 -9.70 -9.66 6.03
CA ILE A 285 -9.50 -10.95 6.70
C ILE A 285 -10.78 -11.48 7.35
N SER A 286 -11.75 -10.61 7.55
CA SER A 286 -13.05 -10.94 8.14
C SER A 286 -14.12 -11.31 7.12
N ALA A 287 -13.79 -11.37 5.82
CA ALA A 287 -14.76 -11.61 4.76
C ALA A 287 -15.51 -12.96 4.92
N ASP A 288 -14.86 -13.96 5.50
CA ASP A 288 -15.40 -15.32 5.70
C ASP A 288 -16.33 -15.41 6.93
N ILE A 289 -16.13 -14.53 7.94
CA ILE A 289 -16.93 -14.54 9.17
C ILE A 289 -18.10 -13.55 9.12
N PHE A 290 -18.23 -12.78 8.04
CA PHE A 290 -19.41 -11.95 7.83
C PHE A 290 -20.65 -12.83 7.65
N ASN A 291 -21.81 -12.29 7.95
CA ASN A 291 -23.08 -12.97 7.71
C ASN A 291 -23.98 -12.11 6.80
N PRO A 292 -24.13 -12.50 5.50
CA PRO A 292 -23.46 -13.64 4.85
C PRO A 292 -21.96 -13.41 4.63
N ALA A 293 -21.20 -14.51 4.48
CA ALA A 293 -19.78 -14.45 4.11
C ALA A 293 -19.61 -13.76 2.75
N LEU A 294 -18.67 -12.78 2.68
CA LEU A 294 -18.57 -11.86 1.55
C LEU A 294 -17.71 -12.46 0.41
N THR A 295 -18.33 -12.62 -0.76
CA THR A 295 -17.60 -12.89 -2.01
C THR A 295 -16.72 -11.71 -2.34
N ALA A 296 -15.43 -11.97 -2.61
CA ALA A 296 -14.44 -10.90 -2.74
C ALA A 296 -13.42 -11.17 -3.84
N VAL A 297 -13.08 -10.14 -4.60
CA VAL A 297 -11.85 -10.07 -5.37
C VAL A 297 -10.72 -9.68 -4.42
N VAL A 298 -9.74 -10.56 -4.28
CA VAL A 298 -8.59 -10.39 -3.38
C VAL A 298 -7.36 -10.02 -4.20
N GLN A 299 -6.66 -8.98 -3.78
CA GLN A 299 -5.39 -8.54 -4.39
C GLN A 299 -4.22 -9.27 -3.71
N PRO A 300 -3.14 -9.58 -4.43
CA PRO A 300 -1.95 -10.23 -3.88
C PRO A 300 -1.08 -9.23 -3.11
N ALA A 301 -1.65 -8.57 -2.10
CA ALA A 301 -1.08 -7.42 -1.41
C ALA A 301 0.30 -7.69 -0.78
N LEU A 302 0.47 -8.86 -0.14
CA LEU A 302 1.76 -9.26 0.44
C LEU A 302 2.86 -9.33 -0.63
N GLU A 303 2.55 -9.95 -1.77
CA GLU A 303 3.50 -10.10 -2.88
C GLU A 303 3.79 -8.75 -3.56
N MET A 304 2.78 -7.88 -3.68
CA MET A 304 2.98 -6.51 -4.16
C MET A 304 4.02 -5.77 -3.32
N GLY A 305 3.91 -5.87 -1.99
CA GLY A 305 4.86 -5.26 -1.05
C GLY A 305 6.27 -5.84 -1.19
N ARG A 306 6.40 -7.15 -1.32
CA ARG A 306 7.69 -7.84 -1.49
C ARG A 306 8.39 -7.38 -2.76
N LEU A 307 7.70 -7.45 -3.89
CA LEU A 307 8.25 -7.05 -5.19
C LEU A 307 8.61 -5.56 -5.23
N ALA A 308 7.75 -4.69 -4.68
CA ALA A 308 8.05 -3.26 -4.60
C ALA A 308 9.36 -2.99 -3.85
N THR A 309 9.58 -3.72 -2.75
CA THR A 309 10.79 -3.56 -1.94
C THR A 309 12.01 -4.12 -2.64
N GLU A 310 11.92 -5.29 -3.28
CA GLU A 310 13.01 -5.88 -4.05
C GLU A 310 13.45 -4.94 -5.17
N MET A 311 12.50 -4.40 -5.94
CA MET A 311 12.77 -3.44 -7.01
C MET A 311 13.37 -2.14 -6.48
N LEU A 312 12.86 -1.60 -5.36
CA LEU A 312 13.42 -0.40 -4.75
C LEU A 312 14.85 -0.62 -4.29
N ILE A 313 15.13 -1.71 -3.57
CA ILE A 313 16.49 -2.03 -3.09
C ILE A 313 17.44 -2.25 -4.27
N GLN A 314 16.98 -2.86 -5.35
CA GLN A 314 17.74 -3.02 -6.57
C GLN A 314 18.14 -1.66 -7.18
N LEU A 315 17.21 -0.69 -7.20
CA LEU A 315 17.51 0.69 -7.62
C LEU A 315 18.53 1.35 -6.68
N ILE A 316 18.32 1.26 -5.36
CA ILE A 316 19.20 1.85 -4.34
C ILE A 316 20.63 1.28 -4.44
N GLU A 317 20.77 -0.03 -4.63
CA GLU A 317 22.08 -0.71 -4.61
C GLU A 317 22.76 -0.75 -5.98
N SER A 318 22.08 -0.30 -7.03
CA SER A 318 22.65 -0.23 -8.38
C SER A 318 23.88 0.69 -8.41
N LYS A 319 24.95 0.18 -9.05
CA LYS A 319 26.18 0.95 -9.28
C LYS A 319 26.16 1.72 -10.62
N ARG A 320 25.16 1.48 -11.44
CA ARG A 320 24.96 2.12 -12.75
C ARG A 320 23.57 2.73 -12.82
N PRO A 321 23.39 3.82 -13.58
CA PRO A 321 22.04 4.36 -13.80
C PRO A 321 21.12 3.28 -14.37
N VAL A 322 19.95 3.10 -13.76
CA VAL A 322 18.88 2.26 -14.27
C VAL A 322 18.04 3.10 -15.23
N THR A 323 17.90 2.62 -16.47
CA THR A 323 17.17 3.33 -17.54
C THR A 323 15.97 2.53 -18.05
N VAL A 324 15.81 1.30 -17.59
CA VAL A 324 14.67 0.43 -17.97
C VAL A 324 13.87 0.15 -16.71
N PHE A 325 12.61 0.57 -16.76
CA PHE A 325 11.65 0.37 -15.67
C PHE A 325 10.56 -0.60 -16.11
N GLU A 326 10.05 -1.35 -15.16
CA GLU A 326 9.08 -2.41 -15.40
C GLU A 326 7.78 -2.12 -14.66
N THR A 327 6.65 -2.42 -15.31
CA THR A 327 5.35 -2.56 -14.68
C THR A 327 5.07 -4.03 -14.41
N ARG A 328 4.95 -4.40 -13.13
CA ARG A 328 4.56 -5.75 -12.73
C ARG A 328 3.06 -5.80 -12.45
N VAL A 329 2.35 -6.58 -13.28
CA VAL A 329 0.91 -6.79 -13.14
C VAL A 329 0.67 -8.14 -12.47
N LEU A 330 0.08 -8.14 -11.28
CA LEU A 330 -0.18 -9.34 -10.50
C LEU A 330 -1.65 -9.76 -10.63
N ALA A 331 -1.89 -11.07 -10.70
CA ALA A 331 -3.24 -11.61 -10.80
C ALA A 331 -4.03 -11.40 -9.49
N THR A 332 -5.31 -11.08 -9.62
CA THR A 332 -6.29 -11.09 -8.53
C THR A 332 -6.97 -12.45 -8.44
N GLU A 333 -7.54 -12.77 -7.28
CA GLU A 333 -8.29 -14.01 -7.02
C GLU A 333 -9.73 -13.69 -6.64
N LEU A 334 -10.72 -14.29 -7.30
CA LEU A 334 -12.12 -14.20 -6.87
C LEU A 334 -12.43 -15.34 -5.89
N LYS A 335 -12.64 -14.99 -4.61
CA LYS A 335 -13.08 -15.91 -3.56
C LYS A 335 -14.59 -15.87 -3.43
N ILE A 336 -15.26 -16.89 -3.97
CA ILE A 336 -16.72 -17.01 -3.98
C ILE A 336 -17.20 -17.48 -2.61
N ARG A 337 -18.23 -16.78 -2.06
CA ARG A 337 -18.87 -17.03 -0.76
C ARG A 337 -20.38 -16.77 -0.84
N ASP A 338 -21.05 -16.84 0.32
CA ASP A 338 -22.52 -16.80 0.41
C ASP A 338 -23.18 -15.52 -0.11
N SER A 339 -22.50 -14.38 -0.06
CA SER A 339 -23.12 -13.08 -0.40
C SER A 339 -23.48 -12.91 -1.89
N SER A 340 -23.06 -13.83 -2.75
CA SER A 340 -23.32 -13.76 -4.19
C SER A 340 -23.84 -15.08 -4.80
N ILE A 341 -24.05 -16.11 -3.98
CA ILE A 341 -24.58 -17.40 -4.46
C ILE A 341 -26.11 -17.36 -4.34
N LYS A 342 -26.82 -17.44 -5.46
CA LYS A 342 -28.25 -17.57 -5.49
C LYS A 342 -28.62 -18.96 -5.00
N LYS A 343 -29.16 -19.07 -3.76
CA LYS A 343 -29.77 -20.32 -3.29
C LYS A 343 -31.07 -20.52 -4.06
N GLY A 344 -31.18 -21.61 -4.78
CA GLY A 344 -32.37 -21.98 -5.55
C GLY A 344 -33.60 -22.14 -4.69
#